data_21ac12cd2e846b1b47c63ee5e80f2ea7
#
_entry.id   21ac12cd2e846b1b47c63ee5e80f2ea7
#
_cell.length_a   1.000
_cell.length_b   1.000
_cell.length_c   1.000
_cell.angle_alpha   90.00
_cell.angle_beta   90.00
_cell.angle_gamma   90.00
#
_symmetry.space_group_name_H-M   'P 1'
#
loop_
_entity.id
_entity.type
_entity.pdbx_description
1 polymer ?
#
loop_
_entity_poly.entity_id
_entity_poly.type
_entity_poly.pdbx_seq_one_letter_code
_entity_poly.pdbx_strand_id
1 'polypeptide(L)'
;MHCYLDDVCYDLMEIGNNVTISYGVYFAAHGKNQGHNRIVIKDGAYIGMRASIIARNDLEIGENAIVGAMTLVNKSIPDEKTAVGVPCRILEKKD
;
A
#
# COMPACT_ATOMS: atom_id res chain seq x y z
N MET A 1 5.05 -15.11 -3.96
CA MET A 1 4.32 -13.83 -4.00
C MET A 1 4.23 -13.34 -5.43
N HIS A 2 3.00 -13.03 -5.85
CA HIS A 2 2.76 -12.48 -7.18
C HIS A 2 2.10 -11.13 -7.06
N CYS A 3 2.76 -10.09 -7.54
CA CYS A 3 2.19 -8.76 -7.57
C CYS A 3 2.58 -8.09 -8.87
N TYR A 4 1.84 -7.05 -9.22
CA TYR A 4 2.06 -6.34 -10.47
C TYR A 4 2.61 -4.95 -10.17
N LEU A 5 3.68 -4.59 -10.86
CA LEU A 5 4.31 -3.28 -10.70
C LEU A 5 4.14 -2.54 -12.02
N ASP A 6 3.40 -1.44 -11.98
CA ASP A 6 3.12 -0.65 -13.15
C ASP A 6 3.54 0.80 -12.90
N ASP A 7 4.41 1.31 -13.74
CA ASP A 7 4.92 2.67 -13.62
C ASP A 7 5.61 2.96 -12.30
N VAL A 8 6.07 1.91 -11.62
CA VAL A 8 6.77 2.09 -10.36
C VAL A 8 8.26 1.96 -10.59
N CYS A 9 9.01 2.93 -10.11
CA CYS A 9 10.46 2.83 -10.10
C CYS A 9 10.86 2.01 -8.88
N TYR A 10 11.52 0.90 -9.08
CA TYR A 10 11.86 -0.01 -8.00
C TYR A 10 12.65 0.65 -6.88
N ASP A 11 13.51 1.58 -7.25
CA ASP A 11 14.32 2.27 -6.24
C ASP A 11 13.52 3.29 -5.43
N LEU A 12 12.25 3.49 -5.78
CA LEU A 12 11.35 4.33 -4.99
C LEU A 12 10.40 3.51 -4.16
N MET A 13 10.53 2.21 -4.18
CA MET A 13 9.68 1.34 -3.39
C MET A 13 10.50 0.71 -2.28
N GLU A 14 10.12 0.97 -1.03
CA GLU A 14 10.81 0.45 0.13
C GLU A 14 9.88 -0.49 0.87
N ILE A 15 10.35 -1.69 1.12
CA ILE A 15 9.56 -2.71 1.80
C ILE A 15 10.34 -3.14 3.04
N GLY A 16 9.73 -3.00 4.20
CA GLY A 16 10.36 -3.35 5.45
C GLY A 16 10.42 -4.83 5.71
N ASN A 17 10.71 -5.20 6.94
CA ASN A 17 10.85 -6.58 7.35
C ASN A 17 9.50 -7.18 7.71
N ASN A 18 9.35 -8.48 7.47
CA ASN A 18 8.15 -9.21 7.86
C ASN A 18 6.87 -8.67 7.22
N VAL A 19 7.02 -8.07 6.05
CA VAL A 19 5.87 -7.59 5.29
C VAL A 19 5.28 -8.75 4.51
N THR A 20 3.96 -8.87 4.54
CA THR A 20 3.26 -9.87 3.75
C THR A 20 2.52 -9.19 2.62
N ILE A 21 2.82 -9.56 1.39
CA ILE A 21 2.12 -9.07 0.22
C ILE A 21 1.52 -10.27 -0.46
N SER A 22 0.19 -10.32 -0.47
CA SER A 22 -0.51 -11.48 -0.97
C SER A 22 -0.58 -11.48 -2.50
N TYR A 23 -1.19 -12.50 -3.03
CA TYR A 23 -1.26 -12.72 -4.47
C TYR A 23 -2.04 -11.63 -5.17
N GLY A 24 -1.52 -11.21 -6.31
CA GLY A 24 -2.26 -10.30 -7.20
C GLY A 24 -2.30 -8.86 -6.77
N VAL A 25 -1.46 -8.46 -5.82
CA VAL A 25 -1.40 -7.06 -5.41
C VAL A 25 -0.81 -6.23 -6.54
N TYR A 26 -1.45 -5.09 -6.81
CA TYR A 26 -1.05 -4.20 -7.89
C TYR A 26 -0.49 -2.91 -7.31
N PHE A 27 0.67 -2.50 -7.80
CA PHE A 27 1.31 -1.26 -7.38
C PHE A 27 1.42 -0.33 -8.57
N ALA A 28 1.03 0.93 -8.38
CA ALA A 28 1.19 1.95 -9.41
C ALA A 28 1.55 3.27 -8.73
N ALA A 29 2.45 4.00 -9.35
CA ALA A 29 2.83 5.32 -8.87
C ALA A 29 2.62 6.30 -10.01
N HIS A 30 1.53 7.05 -9.94
CA HIS A 30 1.18 8.03 -10.96
C HIS A 30 1.24 9.42 -10.37
N GLY A 31 1.86 10.34 -11.07
CA GLY A 31 1.90 11.70 -10.62
C GLY A 31 1.78 12.63 -11.79
N LYS A 32 1.11 13.77 -11.57
CA LYS A 32 0.94 14.74 -12.62
C LYS A 32 2.27 15.26 -13.15
N ASN A 33 3.24 15.35 -12.28
CA ASN A 33 4.52 15.91 -12.64
C ASN A 33 5.52 14.86 -13.04
N GLN A 34 5.03 13.67 -13.32
CA GLN A 34 5.90 12.55 -13.57
C GLN A 34 6.91 12.41 -12.46
N GLY A 35 6.51 12.90 -11.29
CA GLY A 35 7.33 12.80 -10.12
C GLY A 35 7.49 11.35 -9.75
N HIS A 36 8.56 11.12 -9.06
CA HIS A 36 8.85 9.77 -8.60
C HIS A 36 8.23 9.62 -7.24
N ASN A 37 6.99 9.21 -7.24
CA ASN A 37 6.28 9.01 -5.98
C ASN A 37 6.82 7.77 -5.30
N ARG A 38 7.02 7.89 -4.00
CA ARG A 38 7.59 6.82 -3.21
C ARG A 38 6.48 6.01 -2.54
N ILE A 39 6.64 4.70 -2.55
CA ILE A 39 5.77 3.80 -1.81
C ILE A 39 6.62 3.13 -0.74
N VAL A 40 6.27 3.36 0.51
CA VAL A 40 6.99 2.79 1.66
C VAL A 40 6.04 1.88 2.40
N ILE A 41 6.42 0.62 2.56
CA ILE A 41 5.64 -0.35 3.32
C ILE A 41 6.48 -0.72 4.52
N LYS A 42 6.01 -0.34 5.70
CA LYS A 42 6.81 -0.48 6.90
C LYS A 42 6.70 -1.88 7.48
N ASP A 43 7.51 -2.14 8.52
CA ASP A 43 7.66 -3.49 9.07
C ASP A 43 6.33 -4.07 9.51
N GLY A 44 6.13 -5.34 9.24
CA GLY A 44 4.99 -6.08 9.74
C GLY A 44 3.66 -5.80 9.03
N ALA A 45 3.66 -4.96 8.01
CA ALA A 45 2.42 -4.65 7.31
C ALA A 45 1.92 -5.87 6.54
N TYR A 46 0.60 -5.95 6.40
CA TYR A 46 -0.05 -7.02 5.66
C TYR A 46 -0.89 -6.41 4.54
N ILE A 47 -0.67 -6.86 3.32
CA ILE A 47 -1.44 -6.39 2.18
C ILE A 47 -2.19 -7.58 1.60
N GLY A 48 -3.52 -7.52 1.71
CA GLY A 48 -4.39 -8.62 1.28
C GLY A 48 -4.39 -8.81 -0.24
N MET A 49 -4.90 -9.96 -0.66
CA MET A 49 -4.84 -10.34 -2.06
C MET A 49 -5.60 -9.35 -2.93
N ARG A 50 -5.06 -9.11 -4.12
CA ARG A 50 -5.68 -8.27 -5.15
C ARG A 50 -5.93 -6.83 -4.72
N ALA A 51 -5.26 -6.38 -3.67
CA ALA A 51 -5.31 -4.97 -3.32
C ALA A 51 -4.59 -4.17 -4.40
N SER A 52 -5.02 -2.92 -4.57
CA SER A 52 -4.38 -2.01 -5.51
C SER A 52 -3.82 -0.83 -4.72
N ILE A 53 -2.53 -0.62 -4.84
CA ILE A 53 -1.84 0.46 -4.14
C ILE A 53 -1.45 1.49 -5.18
N ILE A 54 -2.14 2.63 -5.15
CA ILE A 54 -1.95 3.66 -6.17
C ILE A 54 -1.48 4.94 -5.51
N ALA A 55 -0.24 5.30 -5.79
CA ALA A 55 0.37 6.48 -5.17
C ALA A 55 0.37 7.64 -6.15
N ARG A 56 -0.37 8.70 -5.82
CA ARG A 56 -0.30 9.95 -6.56
C ARG A 56 0.70 10.89 -5.96
N ASN A 57 1.01 10.66 -4.69
CA ASN A 57 2.06 11.34 -3.95
C ASN A 57 2.77 10.26 -3.19
N ASP A 58 3.77 10.63 -2.41
CA ASP A 58 4.41 9.64 -1.56
C ASP A 58 3.35 8.98 -0.68
N LEU A 59 3.43 7.67 -0.57
CA LEU A 59 2.44 6.90 0.14
C LEU A 59 3.14 5.95 1.09
N GLU A 60 2.68 5.91 2.34
CA GLU A 60 3.23 5.01 3.35
C GLU A 60 2.14 4.08 3.87
N ILE A 61 2.50 2.82 4.00
CA ILE A 61 1.68 1.86 4.72
C ILE A 61 2.41 1.58 6.01
N GLY A 62 1.80 1.97 7.13
CA GLY A 62 2.45 2.00 8.42
C GLY A 62 2.81 0.64 8.97
N GLU A 63 3.52 0.66 10.10
CA GLU A 63 3.93 -0.57 10.76
C GLU A 63 2.72 -1.34 11.23
N ASN A 64 2.72 -2.63 10.94
CA ASN A 64 1.64 -3.53 11.33
C ASN A 64 0.28 -3.12 10.80
N ALA A 65 0.25 -2.26 9.78
CA ALA A 65 -1.00 -1.88 9.15
C ALA A 65 -1.54 -3.06 8.34
N ILE A 66 -2.85 -3.11 8.18
CA ILE A 66 -3.49 -4.18 7.43
C ILE A 66 -4.30 -3.57 6.30
N VAL A 67 -4.04 -4.02 5.09
CA VAL A 67 -4.83 -3.67 3.93
C VAL A 67 -5.66 -4.89 3.58
N GLY A 68 -6.98 -4.74 3.63
CA GLY A 68 -7.87 -5.85 3.32
C GLY A 68 -7.79 -6.29 1.87
N ALA A 69 -8.32 -7.46 1.59
CA ALA A 69 -8.32 -7.98 0.23
C ALA A 69 -9.14 -7.06 -0.68
N MET A 70 -8.68 -6.90 -1.93
CA MET A 70 -9.37 -6.14 -2.97
C MET A 70 -9.60 -4.67 -2.61
N THR A 71 -8.78 -4.13 -1.71
CA THR A 71 -8.86 -2.74 -1.28
C THR A 71 -8.13 -1.85 -2.26
N LEU A 72 -8.68 -0.68 -2.53
CA LEU A 72 -7.99 0.34 -3.31
C LEU A 72 -7.36 1.35 -2.36
N VAL A 73 -6.03 1.31 -2.26
CA VAL A 73 -5.29 2.20 -1.37
C VAL A 73 -4.79 3.39 -2.20
N ASN A 74 -5.33 4.56 -1.91
CA ASN A 74 -4.94 5.78 -2.60
C ASN A 74 -4.46 6.86 -1.63
N LYS A 75 -4.18 6.47 -0.40
CA LYS A 75 -3.68 7.39 0.62
C LYS A 75 -2.88 6.59 1.64
N SER A 76 -2.05 7.27 2.40
CA SER A 76 -1.23 6.61 3.41
C SER A 76 -2.07 6.01 4.52
N ILE A 77 -1.60 4.90 5.05
CA ILE A 77 -2.27 4.18 6.12
C ILE A 77 -1.42 4.33 7.38
N PRO A 78 -1.97 4.87 8.47
CA PRO A 78 -1.20 5.02 9.70
C PRO A 78 -0.81 3.67 10.31
N ASP A 79 0.18 3.72 11.20
CA ASP A 79 0.63 2.52 11.88
C ASP A 79 -0.53 1.83 12.58
N GLU A 80 -0.59 0.52 12.47
CA GLU A 80 -1.51 -0.36 13.19
C GLU A 80 -2.99 -0.11 12.86
N LYS A 81 -3.25 0.50 11.72
CA LYS A 81 -4.62 0.71 11.27
C LYS A 81 -4.97 -0.28 10.18
N THR A 82 -6.25 -0.48 9.97
CA THR A 82 -6.76 -1.37 8.92
C THR A 82 -7.49 -0.54 7.88
N ALA A 83 -7.17 -0.76 6.61
CA ALA A 83 -7.81 -0.07 5.51
C ALA A 83 -8.59 -1.07 4.68
N VAL A 84 -9.84 -0.74 4.33
CA VAL A 84 -10.68 -1.62 3.53
C VAL A 84 -11.52 -0.80 2.55
N GLY A 85 -11.91 -1.40 1.46
CA GLY A 85 -12.89 -0.83 0.55
C GLY A 85 -12.30 -0.18 -0.69
N VAL A 86 -13.19 0.34 -1.56
CA VAL A 86 -12.83 0.98 -2.82
C VAL A 86 -13.61 2.28 -2.93
N PRO A 87 -12.94 3.46 -2.78
CA PRO A 87 -11.59 3.64 -2.27
C PRO A 87 -11.50 3.23 -0.80
N CYS A 88 -10.29 3.03 -0.33
CA CYS A 88 -10.12 2.52 1.02
C CYS A 88 -10.56 3.56 2.06
N ARG A 89 -11.03 3.05 3.16
CA ARG A 89 -11.23 3.86 4.35
C ARG A 89 -10.52 3.17 5.49
N ILE A 90 -10.08 3.99 6.42
CA ILE A 90 -9.30 3.51 7.55
C ILE A 90 -10.26 3.25 8.69
N LEU A 91 -10.22 2.02 9.21
CA LEU A 91 -11.08 1.65 10.31
C LEU A 91 -10.49 2.15 11.61
N GLU A 92 -11.32 2.79 12.41
CA GLU A 92 -10.89 3.23 13.72
C GLU A 92 -11.01 2.04 14.68
N LYS A 93 -9.96 1.84 15.44
CA LYS A 93 -9.97 0.77 16.43
C LYS A 93 -10.70 1.27 17.65
N LYS A 94 -11.74 0.57 18.04
CA LYS A 94 -12.45 0.90 19.27
C LYS A 94 -11.95 0.02 20.39
N ASP A 95 -11.68 0.62 21.48
CA ASP A 95 -11.27 -0.10 22.68
C ASP A 95 -12.44 -0.40 23.56
#